data_6215ea17c78186abcf6564cb90fec360
#
_entry.id   6215ea17c78186abcf6564cb90fec360
#
_cell.length_a   1.000
_cell.length_b   1.000
_cell.length_c   1.000
_cell.angle_alpha   90.00
_cell.angle_beta   90.00
_cell.angle_gamma   90.00
#
_symmetry.space_group_name_H-M   'P 1'
#
loop_
_entity.id
_entity.type
_entity.pdbx_description
1 polymer ?
#
loop_
_entity_poly.entity_id
_entity_poly.type
_entity_poly.pdbx_seq_one_letter_code
_entity_poly.pdbx_strand_id
1 'polypeptide(L)'
;METGTGVNALTIVFAALCIFAIAYRFYGLFIATKVLSLNEARKTPAVKYSDGQDYVPTNKYVLFGHHFAAIAAAGPLLGPVLAAQFGYMPGLLWILIGCVLAGGVHDMVVLFCSVRHRGRSLAYIATQEIDRTTGFVASWAVLAILILTLAGLSIAVVNAMHNSLWSTYTVAATIPIAILMGLYMQIWRKGDVVGATVIGVVLLFLCILSGPWVAAHPEYFGWLDIDRKAMSILIPIYGFFASVLPVWLLLLPRDYPVSYTHLT
;
A
#
# COMPACT_ATOMS: atom_id res chain seq x y z
N MET A 1 43.24 5.24 8.48
CA MET A 1 42.89 5.88 7.19
C MET A 1 42.29 4.82 6.31
N GLU A 2 41.01 4.58 6.44
CA GLU A 2 40.28 3.72 5.49
C GLU A 2 39.84 4.62 4.33
N THR A 3 40.51 4.46 3.21
CA THR A 3 40.03 4.99 1.92
C THR A 3 38.84 4.12 1.48
N GLY A 4 37.73 4.31 2.17
CA GLY A 4 36.48 3.75 1.74
C GLY A 4 36.09 4.38 0.40
N THR A 5 36.16 3.60 -0.66
CA THR A 5 35.45 3.88 -1.90
C THR A 5 33.96 3.83 -1.59
N GLY A 6 33.47 4.84 -0.90
CA GLY A 6 32.07 4.99 -0.56
C GLY A 6 31.28 5.09 -1.85
N VAL A 7 30.65 3.99 -2.24
CA VAL A 7 29.71 4.03 -3.39
C VAL A 7 28.64 5.05 -3.03
N ASN A 8 28.55 6.12 -3.84
CA ASN A 8 27.61 7.19 -3.58
C ASN A 8 26.18 6.64 -3.68
N ALA A 9 25.35 6.92 -2.68
CA ALA A 9 23.95 6.50 -2.66
C ALA A 9 23.20 6.91 -3.96
N LEU A 10 23.51 8.08 -4.50
CA LEU A 10 22.94 8.56 -5.74
C LEU A 10 23.24 7.62 -6.93
N THR A 11 24.47 7.10 -7.01
CA THR A 11 24.88 6.17 -8.09
C THR A 11 24.09 4.86 -7.99
N ILE A 12 23.86 4.37 -6.76
CA ILE A 12 23.08 3.14 -6.54
C ILE A 12 21.63 3.35 -6.94
N VAL A 13 21.02 4.47 -6.52
CA VAL A 13 19.63 4.80 -6.87
C VAL A 13 19.50 4.93 -8.40
N PHE A 14 20.43 5.62 -9.06
CA PHE A 14 20.40 5.76 -10.52
C PHE A 14 20.54 4.41 -11.22
N ALA A 15 21.47 3.56 -10.79
CA ALA A 15 21.64 2.23 -11.34
C ALA A 15 20.38 1.35 -11.14
N ALA A 16 19.77 1.42 -9.96
CA ALA A 16 18.52 0.71 -9.65
C ALA A 16 17.38 1.15 -10.56
N LEU A 17 17.21 2.46 -10.74
CA LEU A 17 16.20 3.03 -11.66
C LEU A 17 16.41 2.55 -13.11
N CYS A 18 17.66 2.52 -13.58
CA CYS A 18 17.98 2.00 -14.91
C CYS A 18 17.64 0.52 -15.04
N ILE A 19 17.98 -0.31 -14.02
CA ILE A 19 17.64 -1.73 -14.00
C ILE A 19 16.12 -1.92 -14.05
N PHE A 20 15.37 -1.19 -13.23
CA PHE A 20 13.91 -1.28 -13.20
C PHE A 20 13.27 -0.80 -14.51
N ALA A 21 13.79 0.27 -15.13
CA ALA A 21 13.29 0.73 -16.41
C ALA A 21 13.51 -0.31 -17.53
N ILE A 22 14.70 -0.92 -17.58
CA ILE A 22 15.02 -2.00 -18.53
C ILE A 22 14.13 -3.21 -18.26
N ALA A 23 14.02 -3.65 -17.00
CA ALA A 23 13.18 -4.77 -16.61
C ALA A 23 11.70 -4.52 -16.96
N TYR A 24 11.16 -3.34 -16.66
CA TYR A 24 9.80 -2.96 -17.02
C TYR A 24 9.59 -3.02 -18.54
N ARG A 25 10.50 -2.44 -19.31
CA ARG A 25 10.37 -2.34 -20.77
C ARG A 25 10.46 -3.69 -21.47
N PHE A 26 11.42 -4.53 -21.09
CA PHE A 26 11.68 -5.78 -21.80
C PHE A 26 11.08 -6.98 -21.11
N TYR A 27 11.34 -7.16 -19.83
CA TYR A 27 10.88 -8.33 -19.10
C TYR A 27 9.37 -8.24 -18.79
N GLY A 28 8.89 -7.10 -18.36
CA GLY A 28 7.45 -6.87 -18.15
C GLY A 28 6.65 -7.05 -19.45
N LEU A 29 7.16 -6.52 -20.57
CA LEU A 29 6.52 -6.69 -21.87
C LEU A 29 6.53 -8.18 -22.33
N PHE A 30 7.63 -8.91 -22.09
CA PHE A 30 7.70 -10.34 -22.38
C PHE A 30 6.64 -11.11 -21.58
N ILE A 31 6.54 -10.88 -20.28
CA ILE A 31 5.50 -11.51 -19.43
C ILE A 31 4.11 -11.16 -19.95
N ALA A 32 3.84 -9.89 -20.22
CA ALA A 32 2.52 -9.44 -20.68
C ALA A 32 2.09 -10.05 -22.01
N THR A 33 3.00 -10.11 -22.98
CA THR A 33 2.65 -10.51 -24.35
C THR A 33 2.83 -12.00 -24.62
N LYS A 34 3.89 -12.62 -24.09
CA LYS A 34 4.23 -14.01 -24.39
C LYS A 34 3.73 -14.99 -23.34
N VAL A 35 3.74 -14.62 -22.07
CA VAL A 35 3.29 -15.51 -20.98
C VAL A 35 1.80 -15.35 -20.73
N LEU A 36 1.34 -14.12 -20.47
CA LEU A 36 -0.06 -13.86 -20.11
C LEU A 36 -0.97 -13.63 -21.32
N SER A 37 -0.41 -13.32 -22.50
CA SER A 37 -1.15 -13.05 -23.73
C SER A 37 -2.29 -12.06 -23.49
N LEU A 38 -1.94 -10.87 -22.93
CA LEU A 38 -2.92 -9.84 -22.60
C LEU A 38 -3.67 -9.40 -23.85
N ASN A 39 -5.00 -9.32 -23.74
CA ASN A 39 -5.89 -8.88 -24.81
C ASN A 39 -6.68 -7.64 -24.35
N GLU A 40 -6.37 -6.48 -24.90
CA GLU A 40 -6.99 -5.20 -24.56
C GLU A 40 -8.48 -5.11 -24.96
N ALA A 41 -8.92 -5.90 -25.96
CA ALA A 41 -10.32 -5.94 -26.36
C ALA A 41 -11.24 -6.60 -25.31
N ARG A 42 -10.66 -7.29 -24.33
CA ARG A 42 -11.42 -8.01 -23.30
C ARG A 42 -11.85 -7.06 -22.19
N LYS A 43 -13.16 -6.86 -22.02
CA LYS A 43 -13.70 -6.04 -20.93
C LYS A 43 -13.37 -6.63 -19.58
N THR A 44 -12.93 -5.79 -18.64
CA THR A 44 -12.67 -6.17 -17.24
C THR A 44 -13.97 -6.47 -16.49
N PRO A 45 -13.92 -7.26 -15.40
CA PRO A 45 -15.09 -7.53 -14.56
C PRO A 45 -15.80 -6.28 -14.07
N ALA A 46 -15.07 -5.25 -13.67
CA ALA A 46 -15.61 -3.98 -13.20
C ALA A 46 -16.49 -3.29 -14.24
N VAL A 47 -16.17 -3.42 -15.54
CA VAL A 47 -16.99 -2.88 -16.64
C VAL A 47 -18.13 -3.82 -17.01
N LYS A 48 -17.88 -5.14 -16.97
CA LYS A 48 -18.86 -6.15 -17.42
C LYS A 48 -19.98 -6.39 -16.40
N TYR A 49 -19.66 -6.35 -15.11
CA TYR A 49 -20.57 -6.68 -14.00
C TYR A 49 -20.80 -5.47 -13.08
N SER A 50 -20.66 -4.24 -13.60
CA SER A 50 -20.82 -3.02 -12.80
C SER A 50 -22.13 -3.01 -12.02
N ASP A 51 -22.05 -3.04 -10.70
CA ASP A 51 -23.17 -3.02 -9.75
C ASP A 51 -23.14 -1.79 -8.81
N GLY A 52 -22.08 -1.01 -8.89
CA GLY A 52 -21.88 0.16 -8.02
C GLY A 52 -21.43 -0.16 -6.58
N GLN A 53 -21.23 -1.42 -6.25
CA GLN A 53 -20.77 -1.88 -4.93
C GLN A 53 -19.47 -2.66 -5.02
N ASP A 54 -19.50 -3.87 -5.60
CA ASP A 54 -18.33 -4.75 -5.72
C ASP A 54 -17.55 -4.50 -7.03
N TYR A 55 -18.27 -4.12 -8.09
CA TYR A 55 -17.71 -3.89 -9.42
C TYR A 55 -17.93 -2.43 -9.83
N VAL A 56 -16.97 -1.58 -9.49
CA VAL A 56 -17.04 -0.15 -9.80
C VAL A 56 -15.92 0.23 -10.76
N PRO A 57 -16.25 0.64 -12.02
CA PRO A 57 -15.27 1.19 -12.93
C PRO A 57 -14.63 2.44 -12.31
N THR A 58 -13.31 2.40 -12.08
CA THR A 58 -12.58 3.44 -11.37
C THR A 58 -11.57 4.11 -12.30
N ASN A 59 -11.28 5.38 -12.06
CA ASN A 59 -10.25 6.11 -12.79
C ASN A 59 -8.89 5.44 -12.63
N LYS A 60 -8.12 5.33 -13.73
CA LYS A 60 -6.82 4.63 -13.75
C LYS A 60 -5.81 5.20 -12.75
N TYR A 61 -5.82 6.49 -12.49
CA TYR A 61 -4.90 7.13 -11.54
C TYR A 61 -5.24 6.80 -10.09
N VAL A 62 -6.55 6.78 -9.76
CA VAL A 62 -7.03 6.36 -8.43
C VAL A 62 -6.72 4.88 -8.20
N LEU A 63 -6.98 4.03 -9.20
CA LEU A 63 -6.68 2.61 -9.14
C LEU A 63 -5.18 2.35 -8.96
N PHE A 64 -4.34 3.08 -9.69
CA PHE A 64 -2.88 3.00 -9.54
C PHE A 64 -2.44 3.42 -8.14
N GLY A 65 -2.94 4.55 -7.63
CA GLY A 65 -2.62 5.02 -6.28
C GLY A 65 -3.00 4.02 -5.20
N HIS A 66 -4.19 3.46 -5.28
CA HIS A 66 -4.66 2.43 -4.34
C HIS A 66 -3.80 1.15 -4.41
N HIS A 67 -3.50 0.67 -5.61
CA HIS A 67 -2.63 -0.51 -5.80
C HIS A 67 -1.22 -0.26 -5.29
N PHE A 68 -0.65 0.92 -5.58
CA PHE A 68 0.67 1.32 -5.08
C PHE A 68 0.70 1.40 -3.54
N ALA A 69 -0.32 2.02 -2.92
CA ALA A 69 -0.42 2.11 -1.46
C ALA A 69 -0.52 0.73 -0.79
N ALA A 70 -1.24 -0.21 -1.41
CA ALA A 70 -1.35 -1.58 -0.90
C ALA A 70 0.01 -2.31 -0.92
N ILE A 71 0.85 -2.07 -1.94
CA ILE A 71 2.18 -2.66 -2.05
C ILE A 71 3.19 -1.91 -1.18
N ALA A 72 3.19 -0.57 -1.24
CA ALA A 72 4.15 0.30 -0.56
C ALA A 72 3.79 0.61 0.92
N ALA A 73 3.03 -0.27 1.58
CA ALA A 73 2.72 -0.19 3.01
C ALA A 73 4.00 -0.24 3.88
N ALA A 74 3.85 -0.35 5.20
CA ALA A 74 4.97 -0.33 6.14
C ALA A 74 6.05 -1.41 5.88
N GLY A 75 5.71 -2.53 5.21
CA GLY A 75 6.65 -3.60 4.87
C GLY A 75 7.86 -3.13 4.05
N PRO A 76 7.67 -2.49 2.87
CA PRO A 76 8.75 -1.94 2.07
C PRO A 76 9.57 -0.83 2.72
N LEU A 77 9.02 -0.14 3.71
CA LEU A 77 9.77 0.87 4.49
C LEU A 77 10.66 0.22 5.54
N LEU A 78 10.14 -0.75 6.29
CA LEU A 78 10.84 -1.40 7.39
C LEU A 78 11.75 -2.54 6.92
N GLY A 79 11.35 -3.29 5.91
CA GLY A 79 12.08 -4.43 5.38
C GLY A 79 13.52 -4.11 4.99
N PRO A 80 13.78 -3.11 4.14
CA PRO A 80 15.13 -2.70 3.77
C PRO A 80 15.98 -2.24 4.95
N VAL A 81 15.39 -1.52 5.91
CA VAL A 81 16.08 -1.06 7.13
C VAL A 81 16.51 -2.25 7.98
N LEU A 82 15.64 -3.23 8.18
CA LEU A 82 15.96 -4.45 8.89
C LEU A 82 16.99 -5.30 8.13
N ALA A 83 16.85 -5.41 6.81
CA ALA A 83 17.79 -6.14 5.97
C ALA A 83 19.20 -5.52 6.02
N ALA A 84 19.31 -4.21 6.12
CA ALA A 84 20.59 -3.52 6.24
C ALA A 84 21.38 -3.90 7.51
N GLN A 85 20.70 -4.37 8.56
CA GLN A 85 21.35 -4.89 9.78
C GLN A 85 22.14 -6.19 9.54
N PHE A 86 21.78 -6.95 8.52
CA PHE A 86 22.46 -8.19 8.11
C PHE A 86 23.52 -7.97 7.05
N GLY A 87 23.70 -6.75 6.60
CA GLY A 87 24.67 -6.35 5.58
C GLY A 87 24.01 -5.62 4.41
N TYR A 88 24.70 -4.56 3.96
CA TYR A 88 24.16 -3.66 2.93
C TYR A 88 24.04 -4.34 1.54
N MET A 89 25.11 -4.99 1.07
CA MET A 89 25.15 -5.57 -0.29
C MET A 89 24.18 -6.74 -0.50
N PRO A 90 24.09 -7.73 0.39
CA PRO A 90 23.11 -8.80 0.24
C PRO A 90 21.68 -8.29 0.19
N GLY A 91 21.32 -7.32 1.06
CA GLY A 91 20.01 -6.70 1.09
C GLY A 91 19.70 -5.96 -0.21
N LEU A 92 20.63 -5.15 -0.71
CA LEU A 92 20.47 -4.41 -1.96
C LEU A 92 20.27 -5.33 -3.16
N LEU A 93 21.12 -6.35 -3.32
CA LEU A 93 21.00 -7.32 -4.41
C LEU A 93 19.67 -8.07 -4.34
N TRP A 94 19.25 -8.49 -3.14
CA TRP A 94 17.97 -9.16 -2.96
C TRP A 94 16.79 -8.28 -3.35
N ILE A 95 16.80 -6.99 -2.98
CA ILE A 95 15.76 -6.04 -3.36
C ILE A 95 15.71 -5.88 -4.89
N LEU A 96 16.85 -5.64 -5.54
CA LEU A 96 16.89 -5.43 -6.98
C LEU A 96 16.42 -6.67 -7.77
N ILE A 97 16.96 -7.82 -7.44
CA ILE A 97 16.61 -9.07 -8.13
C ILE A 97 15.20 -9.52 -7.75
N GLY A 98 14.86 -9.47 -6.47
CA GLY A 98 13.57 -9.89 -5.95
C GLY A 98 12.41 -9.06 -6.48
N CYS A 99 12.57 -7.74 -6.60
CA CYS A 99 11.54 -6.88 -7.18
C CYS A 99 11.27 -7.22 -8.65
N VAL A 100 12.32 -7.54 -9.42
CA VAL A 100 12.16 -7.82 -10.86
C VAL A 100 11.67 -9.24 -11.10
N LEU A 101 12.32 -10.25 -10.51
CA LEU A 101 12.06 -11.65 -10.85
C LEU A 101 10.94 -12.29 -10.03
N ALA A 102 10.72 -11.82 -8.81
CA ALA A 102 9.71 -12.38 -7.92
C ALA A 102 8.52 -11.44 -7.75
N GLY A 103 8.71 -10.27 -7.12
CA GLY A 103 7.61 -9.38 -6.73
C GLY A 103 6.77 -8.92 -7.92
N GLY A 104 7.39 -8.29 -8.89
CA GLY A 104 6.68 -7.75 -10.07
C GLY A 104 5.98 -8.84 -10.90
N VAL A 105 6.60 -10.02 -11.03
CA VAL A 105 5.98 -11.15 -11.75
C VAL A 105 4.83 -11.73 -10.94
N HIS A 106 5.02 -11.95 -9.64
CA HIS A 106 3.99 -12.47 -8.75
C HIS A 106 2.75 -11.57 -8.79
N ASP A 107 2.93 -10.27 -8.56
CA ASP A 107 1.81 -9.33 -8.50
C ASP A 107 1.07 -9.25 -9.83
N MET A 108 1.81 -9.20 -10.95
CA MET A 108 1.22 -9.16 -12.29
C MET A 108 0.43 -10.43 -12.61
N VAL A 109 0.98 -11.61 -12.29
CA VAL A 109 0.32 -12.90 -12.55
C VAL A 109 -0.91 -13.07 -11.66
N VAL A 110 -0.81 -12.78 -10.37
CA VAL A 110 -1.94 -12.89 -9.43
C VAL A 110 -3.05 -11.94 -9.82
N LEU A 111 -2.73 -10.68 -10.16
CA LEU A 111 -3.71 -9.71 -10.62
C LEU A 111 -4.40 -10.17 -11.93
N PHE A 112 -3.63 -10.66 -12.89
CA PHE A 112 -4.16 -11.20 -14.13
C PHE A 112 -5.11 -12.38 -13.88
N CYS A 113 -4.72 -13.35 -13.05
CA CYS A 113 -5.55 -14.48 -12.67
C CYS A 113 -6.83 -14.03 -11.96
N SER A 114 -6.72 -13.08 -11.04
CA SER A 114 -7.86 -12.52 -10.32
C SER A 114 -8.86 -11.85 -11.28
N VAL A 115 -8.38 -11.02 -12.21
CA VAL A 115 -9.23 -10.39 -13.25
C VAL A 115 -9.91 -11.43 -14.14
N ARG A 116 -9.23 -12.52 -14.48
CA ARG A 116 -9.80 -13.65 -15.23
C ARG A 116 -10.91 -14.36 -14.46
N HIS A 117 -10.79 -14.46 -13.15
CA HIS A 117 -11.74 -15.11 -12.23
C HIS A 117 -12.71 -14.12 -11.56
N ARG A 118 -13.07 -13.04 -12.21
CA ARG A 118 -14.04 -12.03 -11.74
C ARG A 118 -13.63 -11.35 -10.42
N GLY A 119 -12.34 -11.07 -10.22
CA GLY A 119 -11.85 -10.44 -9.00
C GLY A 119 -11.76 -11.36 -7.78
N ARG A 120 -11.71 -12.68 -7.97
CA ARG A 120 -11.64 -13.65 -6.86
C ARG A 120 -10.22 -13.75 -6.28
N SER A 121 -10.16 -14.23 -5.02
CA SER A 121 -8.93 -14.43 -4.27
C SER A 121 -8.07 -15.57 -4.82
N LEU A 122 -6.77 -15.56 -4.49
CA LEU A 122 -5.82 -16.60 -4.89
C LEU A 122 -6.27 -17.99 -4.44
N ALA A 123 -6.78 -18.14 -3.22
CA ALA A 123 -7.26 -19.41 -2.70
C ALA A 123 -8.46 -19.96 -3.49
N TYR A 124 -9.37 -19.06 -3.91
CA TYR A 124 -10.48 -19.46 -4.80
C TYR A 124 -9.96 -19.93 -6.15
N ILE A 125 -8.99 -19.22 -6.74
CA ILE A 125 -8.38 -19.57 -8.02
C ILE A 125 -7.70 -20.94 -7.92
N ALA A 126 -6.95 -21.20 -6.85
CA ALA A 126 -6.33 -22.49 -6.59
C ALA A 126 -7.37 -23.63 -6.51
N THR A 127 -8.53 -23.36 -5.91
CA THR A 127 -9.65 -24.35 -5.87
C THR A 127 -10.18 -24.69 -7.25
N GLN A 128 -10.26 -23.69 -8.16
CA GLN A 128 -10.85 -23.87 -9.49
C GLN A 128 -9.87 -24.43 -10.51
N GLU A 129 -8.61 -24.04 -10.45
CA GLU A 129 -7.60 -24.36 -11.47
C GLU A 129 -6.76 -25.58 -11.09
N ILE A 130 -6.67 -25.95 -9.81
CA ILE A 130 -5.87 -27.07 -9.36
C ILE A 130 -6.78 -28.16 -8.79
N ASP A 131 -7.17 -28.02 -7.50
CA ASP A 131 -8.11 -28.91 -6.84
C ASP A 131 -8.66 -28.31 -5.55
N ARG A 132 -9.70 -28.93 -4.98
CA ARG A 132 -10.35 -28.47 -3.74
C ARG A 132 -9.41 -28.52 -2.52
N THR A 133 -8.53 -29.53 -2.45
CA THR A 133 -7.60 -29.71 -1.35
C THR A 133 -6.55 -28.61 -1.34
N THR A 134 -5.99 -28.31 -2.51
CA THR A 134 -5.04 -27.21 -2.70
C THR A 134 -5.66 -25.87 -2.34
N GLY A 135 -6.91 -25.62 -2.75
CA GLY A 135 -7.62 -24.39 -2.39
C GLY A 135 -7.86 -24.26 -0.88
N PHE A 136 -8.18 -25.36 -0.20
CA PHE A 136 -8.34 -25.38 1.26
C PHE A 136 -7.01 -25.05 1.98
N VAL A 137 -5.94 -25.72 1.59
CA VAL A 137 -4.59 -25.47 2.16
C VAL A 137 -4.15 -24.03 1.88
N ALA A 138 -4.35 -23.53 0.64
CA ALA A 138 -4.04 -22.16 0.26
C ALA A 138 -4.84 -21.13 1.09
N SER A 139 -6.11 -21.40 1.39
CA SER A 139 -6.93 -20.51 2.23
C SER A 139 -6.36 -20.37 3.64
N TRP A 140 -5.96 -21.47 4.27
CA TRP A 140 -5.35 -21.46 5.59
C TRP A 140 -3.96 -20.81 5.58
N ALA A 141 -3.17 -21.08 4.55
CA ALA A 141 -1.85 -20.46 4.39
C ALA A 141 -1.96 -18.95 4.23
N VAL A 142 -2.85 -18.47 3.36
CA VAL A 142 -3.09 -17.04 3.16
C VAL A 142 -3.60 -16.39 4.45
N LEU A 143 -4.54 -17.02 5.16
CA LEU A 143 -5.05 -16.51 6.44
C LEU A 143 -3.92 -16.38 7.48
N ALA A 144 -3.08 -17.40 7.62
CA ALA A 144 -1.94 -17.37 8.53
C ALA A 144 -0.95 -16.26 8.17
N ILE A 145 -0.60 -16.11 6.88
CA ILE A 145 0.28 -15.04 6.39
C ILE A 145 -0.32 -13.66 6.70
N LEU A 146 -1.61 -13.46 6.45
CA LEU A 146 -2.28 -12.19 6.74
C LEU A 146 -2.25 -11.85 8.24
N ILE A 147 -2.53 -12.81 9.12
CA ILE A 147 -2.48 -12.60 10.57
C ILE A 147 -1.07 -12.23 11.02
N LEU A 148 -0.05 -12.97 10.56
CA LEU A 148 1.35 -12.69 10.91
C LEU A 148 1.82 -11.32 10.38
N THR A 149 1.44 -10.99 9.16
CA THR A 149 1.77 -9.70 8.54
C THR A 149 1.10 -8.55 9.29
N LEU A 150 -0.19 -8.64 9.59
CA LEU A 150 -0.91 -7.63 10.36
C LEU A 150 -0.30 -7.45 11.75
N ALA A 151 0.04 -8.54 12.44
CA ALA A 151 0.68 -8.47 13.75
C ALA A 151 2.04 -7.75 13.68
N GLY A 152 2.89 -8.14 12.73
CA GLY A 152 4.20 -7.52 12.53
C GLY A 152 4.11 -6.03 12.18
N LEU A 153 3.24 -5.66 11.23
CA LEU A 153 3.04 -4.27 10.84
C LEU A 153 2.42 -3.44 11.98
N SER A 154 1.47 -4.00 12.74
CA SER A 154 0.88 -3.31 13.88
C SER A 154 1.93 -2.99 14.95
N ILE A 155 2.82 -3.93 15.26
CA ILE A 155 3.92 -3.70 16.20
C ILE A 155 4.84 -2.58 15.70
N ALA A 156 5.17 -2.57 14.42
CA ALA A 156 6.02 -1.54 13.82
C ALA A 156 5.37 -0.15 13.91
N VAL A 157 4.08 -0.04 13.60
CA VAL A 157 3.31 1.22 13.70
C VAL A 157 3.22 1.67 15.14
N VAL A 158 2.91 0.77 16.09
CA VAL A 158 2.89 1.10 17.52
C VAL A 158 4.24 1.63 17.99
N ASN A 159 5.35 1.00 17.59
CA ASN A 159 6.68 1.46 17.95
C ASN A 159 7.02 2.84 17.37
N ALA A 160 6.53 3.14 16.16
CA ALA A 160 6.75 4.45 15.52
C ALA A 160 5.90 5.56 16.14
N MET A 161 4.71 5.22 16.68
CA MET A 161 3.80 6.20 17.28
C MET A 161 4.01 6.38 18.78
N HIS A 162 4.50 5.35 19.47
CA HIS A 162 4.67 5.39 20.92
C HIS A 162 5.64 6.51 21.35
N ASN A 163 5.24 7.27 22.38
CA ASN A 163 5.97 8.44 22.87
C ASN A 163 6.12 9.60 21.86
N SER A 164 5.30 9.65 20.81
CA SER A 164 5.31 10.71 19.82
C SER A 164 3.91 11.28 19.60
N LEU A 165 3.57 12.35 20.33
CA LEU A 165 2.32 13.09 20.12
C LEU A 165 2.16 13.56 18.69
N TRP A 166 3.25 13.99 18.05
CA TRP A 166 3.25 14.39 16.65
C TRP A 166 2.80 13.25 15.73
N SER A 167 3.39 12.06 15.88
CA SER A 167 3.05 10.91 15.06
C SER A 167 1.60 10.50 15.24
N THR A 168 1.14 10.40 16.49
CA THR A 168 -0.25 10.05 16.83
C THR A 168 -1.25 11.06 16.26
N TYR A 169 -0.96 12.35 16.42
CA TYR A 169 -1.77 13.42 15.84
C TYR A 169 -1.87 13.32 14.32
N THR A 170 -0.72 13.19 13.64
CA THR A 170 -0.69 13.14 12.17
C THR A 170 -1.46 11.95 11.63
N VAL A 171 -1.29 10.77 12.23
CA VAL A 171 -2.03 9.55 11.83
C VAL A 171 -3.52 9.70 12.11
N ALA A 172 -3.90 10.19 13.29
CA ALA A 172 -5.31 10.41 13.63
C ALA A 172 -5.99 11.41 12.68
N ALA A 173 -5.28 12.48 12.28
CA ALA A 173 -5.80 13.49 11.36
C ALA A 173 -6.03 12.94 9.93
N THR A 174 -5.35 11.87 9.52
CA THR A 174 -5.61 11.26 8.20
C THR A 174 -7.02 10.70 8.07
N ILE A 175 -7.67 10.30 9.17
CA ILE A 175 -9.02 9.73 9.16
C ILE A 175 -10.07 10.78 8.75
N PRO A 176 -10.20 11.93 9.44
CA PRO A 176 -11.14 12.97 9.03
C PRO A 176 -10.82 13.56 7.65
N ILE A 177 -9.53 13.66 7.29
CA ILE A 177 -9.14 14.11 5.95
C ILE A 177 -9.65 13.13 4.89
N ALA A 178 -9.49 11.82 5.09
CA ALA A 178 -9.99 10.81 4.17
C ALA A 178 -11.52 10.85 4.02
N ILE A 179 -12.25 10.98 5.13
CA ILE A 179 -13.71 11.13 5.12
C ILE A 179 -14.12 12.38 4.34
N LEU A 180 -13.46 13.51 4.58
CA LEU A 180 -13.72 14.76 3.88
C LEU A 180 -13.49 14.61 2.36
N MET A 181 -12.40 13.98 1.95
CA MET A 181 -12.13 13.69 0.55
C MET A 181 -13.18 12.77 -0.08
N GLY A 182 -13.59 11.72 0.65
CA GLY A 182 -14.65 10.81 0.21
C GLY A 182 -15.98 11.53 0.01
N LEU A 183 -16.38 12.34 0.95
CA LEU A 183 -17.59 13.17 0.86
C LEU A 183 -17.50 14.21 -0.26
N TYR A 184 -16.33 14.84 -0.45
CA TYR A 184 -16.11 15.79 -1.54
C TYR A 184 -16.35 15.13 -2.90
N MET A 185 -15.79 13.94 -3.13
CA MET A 185 -15.93 13.22 -4.40
C MET A 185 -17.32 12.64 -4.62
N GLN A 186 -18.06 12.33 -3.56
CA GLN A 186 -19.40 11.73 -3.66
C GLN A 186 -20.52 12.77 -3.73
N ILE A 187 -20.42 13.85 -2.94
CA ILE A 187 -21.50 14.79 -2.74
C ILE A 187 -21.27 16.09 -3.51
N TRP A 188 -20.11 16.72 -3.37
CA TRP A 188 -19.89 18.07 -3.89
C TRP A 188 -19.45 18.09 -5.35
N ARG A 189 -18.47 17.26 -5.72
CA ARG A 189 -18.00 17.14 -7.09
C ARG A 189 -17.74 15.69 -7.46
N LYS A 190 -18.77 15.05 -7.98
CA LYS A 190 -18.67 13.64 -8.39
C LYS A 190 -17.57 13.42 -9.43
N GLY A 191 -16.56 12.63 -9.04
CA GLY A 191 -15.46 12.24 -9.93
C GLY A 191 -14.34 13.27 -10.11
N ASP A 192 -14.33 14.39 -9.37
CA ASP A 192 -13.21 15.33 -9.34
C ASP A 192 -12.08 14.80 -8.46
N VAL A 193 -11.29 13.91 -9.03
CA VAL A 193 -10.14 13.29 -8.36
C VAL A 193 -9.03 14.31 -8.10
N VAL A 194 -8.81 15.25 -9.03
CA VAL A 194 -7.73 16.24 -8.91
C VAL A 194 -8.00 17.21 -7.75
N GLY A 195 -9.22 17.73 -7.66
CA GLY A 195 -9.61 18.60 -6.55
C GLY A 195 -9.52 17.90 -5.20
N ALA A 196 -10.00 16.66 -5.10
CA ALA A 196 -9.89 15.86 -3.89
C ALA A 196 -8.42 15.63 -3.48
N THR A 197 -7.55 15.32 -4.44
CA THR A 197 -6.11 15.12 -4.21
C THR A 197 -5.47 16.38 -3.67
N VAL A 198 -5.70 17.52 -4.30
CA VAL A 198 -5.14 18.80 -3.85
C VAL A 198 -5.56 19.11 -2.42
N ILE A 199 -6.86 18.97 -2.11
CA ILE A 199 -7.38 19.16 -0.76
C ILE A 199 -6.69 18.22 0.23
N GLY A 200 -6.63 16.93 -0.07
CA GLY A 200 -6.03 15.92 0.82
C GLY A 200 -4.55 16.17 1.07
N VAL A 201 -3.78 16.44 0.02
CA VAL A 201 -2.34 16.72 0.12
C VAL A 201 -2.08 18.00 0.92
N VAL A 202 -2.81 19.09 0.63
CA VAL A 202 -2.67 20.34 1.38
C VAL A 202 -2.99 20.14 2.86
N LEU A 203 -4.10 19.48 3.18
CA LEU A 203 -4.47 19.22 4.57
C LEU A 203 -3.46 18.30 5.28
N LEU A 204 -2.94 17.29 4.60
CA LEU A 204 -1.92 16.41 5.15
C LEU A 204 -0.63 17.19 5.47
N PHE A 205 -0.15 18.03 4.54
CA PHE A 205 1.01 18.89 4.79
C PHE A 205 0.77 19.87 5.95
N LEU A 206 -0.40 20.46 6.04
CA LEU A 206 -0.77 21.33 7.17
C LEU A 206 -0.73 20.56 8.49
N CYS A 207 -1.21 19.31 8.53
CA CYS A 207 -1.12 18.47 9.72
C CYS A 207 0.33 18.14 10.09
N ILE A 208 1.19 17.84 9.11
CA ILE A 208 2.61 17.56 9.34
C ILE A 208 3.31 18.81 9.89
N LEU A 209 3.07 19.98 9.29
CA LEU A 209 3.69 21.25 9.72
C LEU A 209 3.17 21.73 11.08
N SER A 210 1.92 21.44 11.43
CA SER A 210 1.34 21.76 12.75
C SER A 210 1.78 20.77 13.85
N GLY A 211 2.31 19.60 13.50
CA GLY A 211 2.70 18.56 14.44
C GLY A 211 3.69 18.98 15.51
N PRO A 212 4.76 19.73 15.20
CA PRO A 212 5.69 20.26 16.22
C PRO A 212 5.00 21.18 17.22
N TRP A 213 4.04 21.98 16.78
CA TRP A 213 3.24 22.83 17.66
C TRP A 213 2.34 22.01 18.61
N VAL A 214 1.69 20.96 18.08
CA VAL A 214 0.90 20.02 18.90
C VAL A 214 1.79 19.31 19.93
N ALA A 215 2.98 18.87 19.54
CA ALA A 215 3.93 18.22 20.45
C ALA A 215 4.45 19.17 21.54
N ALA A 216 4.50 20.49 21.28
CA ALA A 216 4.91 21.50 22.26
C ALA A 216 3.82 21.86 23.28
N HIS A 217 2.56 21.47 23.04
CA HIS A 217 1.42 21.80 23.91
C HIS A 217 0.70 20.53 24.41
N PRO A 218 1.36 19.67 25.21
CA PRO A 218 0.77 18.43 25.71
C PRO A 218 -0.42 18.68 26.64
N GLU A 219 -0.56 19.87 27.22
CA GLU A 219 -1.67 20.29 28.07
C GLU A 219 -3.04 20.27 27.33
N TYR A 220 -3.05 20.56 26.02
CA TYR A 220 -4.26 20.51 25.20
C TYR A 220 -4.45 19.19 24.48
N PHE A 221 -3.36 18.50 24.14
CA PHE A 221 -3.36 17.31 23.28
C PHE A 221 -2.94 16.03 24.02
N GLY A 222 -2.80 16.07 25.36
CA GLY A 222 -2.38 14.91 26.16
C GLY A 222 -3.29 13.68 26.02
N TRP A 223 -4.54 13.84 25.60
CA TRP A 223 -5.45 12.74 25.28
C TRP A 223 -5.01 11.91 24.06
N LEU A 224 -4.10 12.43 23.21
CA LEU A 224 -3.47 11.73 22.10
C LEU A 224 -2.22 10.93 22.56
N ASP A 225 -1.76 11.12 23.78
CA ASP A 225 -0.68 10.31 24.36
C ASP A 225 -1.25 8.96 24.80
N ILE A 226 -1.39 8.07 23.85
CA ILE A 226 -2.03 6.78 24.05
C ILE A 226 -0.97 5.76 24.46
N ASP A 227 -1.24 5.05 25.56
CA ASP A 227 -0.36 3.98 26.03
C ASP A 227 -0.17 2.90 24.96
N ARG A 228 1.02 2.28 24.96
CA ARG A 228 1.42 1.25 24.02
C ARG A 228 0.42 0.10 23.92
N LYS A 229 -0.13 -0.35 25.05
CA LYS A 229 -1.14 -1.42 25.09
C LYS A 229 -2.43 -0.98 24.42
N ALA A 230 -2.88 0.24 24.71
CA ALA A 230 -4.07 0.80 24.10
C ALA A 230 -3.92 0.97 22.58
N MET A 231 -2.75 1.46 22.11
CA MET A 231 -2.45 1.54 20.67
C MET A 231 -2.48 0.16 20.00
N SER A 232 -1.92 -0.87 20.66
CA SER A 232 -1.90 -2.24 20.11
C SER A 232 -3.31 -2.83 19.95
N ILE A 233 -4.29 -2.32 20.66
CA ILE A 233 -5.70 -2.72 20.55
C ILE A 233 -6.45 -1.82 19.55
N LEU A 234 -6.20 -0.51 19.60
CA LEU A 234 -6.89 0.46 18.75
C LEU A 234 -6.58 0.28 17.25
N ILE A 235 -5.33 -0.05 16.90
CA ILE A 235 -4.94 -0.25 15.50
C ILE A 235 -5.69 -1.40 14.83
N PRO A 236 -5.76 -2.62 15.41
CA PRO A 236 -6.59 -3.70 14.86
C PRO A 236 -8.08 -3.38 14.83
N ILE A 237 -8.62 -2.70 15.85
CA ILE A 237 -10.01 -2.26 15.88
C ILE A 237 -10.28 -1.28 14.72
N TYR A 238 -9.41 -0.29 14.54
CA TYR A 238 -9.49 0.61 13.39
C TYR A 238 -9.45 -0.15 12.07
N GLY A 239 -8.52 -1.11 11.92
CA GLY A 239 -8.41 -1.95 10.73
C GLY A 239 -9.69 -2.75 10.46
N PHE A 240 -10.32 -3.29 11.52
CA PHE A 240 -11.60 -3.98 11.40
C PHE A 240 -12.70 -3.05 10.87
N PHE A 241 -12.89 -1.89 11.48
CA PHE A 241 -13.89 -0.93 10.99
C PHE A 241 -13.59 -0.44 9.58
N ALA A 242 -12.32 -0.16 9.27
CA ALA A 242 -11.91 0.25 7.92
C ALA A 242 -12.21 -0.83 6.86
N SER A 243 -12.09 -2.11 7.22
CA SER A 243 -12.38 -3.22 6.29
C SER A 243 -13.87 -3.48 6.08
N VAL A 244 -14.72 -3.14 7.06
CA VAL A 244 -16.19 -3.32 6.98
C VAL A 244 -16.85 -2.15 6.25
N LEU A 245 -16.29 -0.96 6.37
CA LEU A 245 -16.82 0.23 5.69
C LEU A 245 -16.65 0.13 4.17
N PRO A 246 -17.55 0.74 3.38
CA PRO A 246 -17.39 0.81 1.93
C PRO A 246 -16.02 1.39 1.55
N VAL A 247 -15.32 0.73 0.62
CA VAL A 247 -13.96 1.10 0.21
C VAL A 247 -13.85 2.56 -0.24
N TRP A 248 -14.90 3.08 -0.88
CA TRP A 248 -14.95 4.47 -1.36
C TRP A 248 -15.01 5.52 -0.23
N LEU A 249 -15.46 5.13 0.96
CA LEU A 249 -15.64 6.09 2.06
C LEU A 249 -14.33 6.40 2.79
N LEU A 250 -13.52 5.40 3.08
CA LEU A 250 -12.34 5.55 3.91
C LEU A 250 -11.05 5.11 3.21
N LEU A 251 -11.02 3.90 2.65
CA LEU A 251 -9.79 3.30 2.13
C LEU A 251 -9.33 4.01 0.85
N LEU A 252 -10.18 4.11 -0.14
CA LEU A 252 -9.83 4.66 -1.44
C LEU A 252 -9.40 6.14 -1.37
N PRO A 253 -10.11 7.04 -0.66
CA PRO A 253 -9.67 8.42 -0.48
C PRO A 253 -8.41 8.56 0.36
N ARG A 254 -8.17 7.67 1.31
CA ARG A 254 -6.98 7.69 2.16
C ARG A 254 -5.73 7.21 1.42
N ASP A 255 -5.84 6.10 0.72
CA ASP A 255 -4.69 5.46 0.08
C ASP A 255 -4.18 6.28 -1.12
N TYR A 256 -5.06 6.96 -1.81
CA TYR A 256 -4.71 7.74 -2.98
C TYR A 256 -3.73 8.89 -2.70
N PRO A 257 -3.96 9.82 -1.76
CA PRO A 257 -2.99 10.87 -1.43
C PRO A 257 -1.77 10.34 -0.69
N VAL A 258 -1.92 9.31 0.15
CA VAL A 258 -0.80 8.71 0.88
C VAL A 258 0.21 8.08 -0.08
N SER A 259 -0.23 7.49 -1.18
CA SER A 259 0.67 6.90 -2.18
C SER A 259 1.63 7.93 -2.79
N TYR A 260 1.25 9.19 -2.89
CA TYR A 260 2.13 10.26 -3.39
C TYR A 260 3.10 10.78 -2.34
N THR A 261 2.77 10.71 -1.06
CA THR A 261 3.68 11.15 0.02
C THR A 261 4.80 10.16 0.30
N HIS A 262 4.64 8.89 -0.07
CA HIS A 262 5.71 7.89 0.02
C HIS A 262 6.75 8.00 -1.10
N LEU A 263 6.48 8.81 -2.12
CA LEU A 263 7.40 9.07 -3.25
C LEU A 263 8.29 10.30 -3.04
N THR A 264 8.01 11.12 -2.04
CA THR A 264 8.83 12.29 -1.63
C THR A 264 9.63 12.01 -0.36
#